data_b5eccc6050e6eeae09a735e2ed5482ce
#
_entry.id   b5eccc6050e6eeae09a735e2ed5482ce
#
_cell.length_a   1.000
_cell.length_b   1.000
_cell.length_c   1.000
_cell.angle_alpha   90.00
_cell.angle_beta   90.00
_cell.angle_gamma   90.00
#
_symmetry.space_group_name_H-M   'P 1'
#
loop_
_entity.id
_entity.type
_entity.pdbx_description
1 polymer ?
#
loop_
_entity_poly.entity_id
_entity_poly.type
_entity_poly.pdbx_seq_one_letter_code
_entity_poly.pdbx_strand_id
1 'polypeptide(L)'
;MNSLTWEARSGGTRWVVKVVPPEAEDAFVFGLGLAKRLERDGIPAGAPVATTRGRSVVPFGGQVMALLRWVEGRGLTGESHTELGVMGSTLARAHRALGTQDGKGTGPTRLYLPSEHLDVRPWLRPVITNVMARLDALDLRSLTWGPVHGDPAPDVFRLDPVSGVCGMIDWSGAGVLPRVYDLAALVMYRGPDSMRPLIDAYVADGALTHEEVERALHPLLDYRWAGQAAYFAGRIARGDLTGIDGPQVNEAGLEAARQWFAARGDDHSG
;
A
#
# COMPACT_ATOMS: atom_id res chain seq x y z
N MET A 1 8.01 6.05 2.70
CA MET A 1 9.00 6.76 3.55
C MET A 1 8.89 8.29 3.43
N ASN A 2 7.67 8.79 3.26
CA ASN A 2 7.42 10.24 3.14
C ASN A 2 6.76 10.81 4.40
N SER A 3 6.88 10.13 5.55
CA SER A 3 6.31 10.57 6.81
C SER A 3 7.28 10.38 7.96
N LEU A 4 7.17 11.25 8.97
CA LEU A 4 7.84 11.09 10.25
C LEU A 4 6.85 10.47 11.23
N THR A 5 7.31 9.48 12.02
CA THR A 5 6.44 8.73 12.92
C THR A 5 7.14 8.54 14.27
N TRP A 6 6.42 8.83 15.35
CA TRP A 6 6.90 8.65 16.73
C TRP A 6 5.86 7.97 17.60
N GLU A 7 6.31 7.23 18.57
CA GLU A 7 5.48 6.80 19.69
C GLU A 7 5.35 7.92 20.71
N ALA A 8 4.13 8.17 21.16
CA ALA A 8 3.83 9.06 22.29
C ALA A 8 3.21 8.27 23.45
N ARG A 9 3.58 8.58 24.68
CA ARG A 9 3.07 7.91 25.89
C ARG A 9 2.61 8.95 26.92
N SER A 10 1.44 8.73 27.50
CA SER A 10 0.94 9.53 28.63
C SER A 10 -0.05 8.71 29.45
N GLY A 11 0.06 8.73 30.78
CA GLY A 11 -0.89 8.05 31.68
C GLY A 11 -1.04 6.54 31.41
N GLY A 12 0.03 5.84 30.98
CA GLY A 12 -0.03 4.42 30.62
C GLY A 12 -0.62 4.11 29.24
N THR A 13 -1.13 5.09 28.54
CA THR A 13 -1.67 4.94 27.17
C THR A 13 -0.60 5.26 26.14
N ARG A 14 -0.66 4.54 25.00
CA ARG A 14 0.24 4.72 23.85
C ARG A 14 -0.52 5.29 22.66
N TRP A 15 0.16 6.12 21.88
CA TRP A 15 -0.32 6.68 20.63
C TRP A 15 0.81 6.72 19.60
N VAL A 16 0.44 6.99 18.36
CA VAL A 16 1.38 7.29 17.29
C VAL A 16 1.17 8.74 16.85
N VAL A 17 2.25 9.52 16.83
CA VAL A 17 2.27 10.83 16.16
C VAL A 17 2.80 10.61 14.76
N LYS A 18 2.02 11.00 13.75
CA LYS A 18 2.44 10.91 12.35
C LYS A 18 2.36 12.28 11.70
N VAL A 19 3.44 12.63 10.99
CA VAL A 19 3.58 13.91 10.28
C VAL A 19 3.85 13.61 8.81
N VAL A 20 3.10 14.26 7.93
CA VAL A 20 3.22 14.14 6.48
C VAL A 20 3.45 15.51 5.86
N PRO A 21 4.11 15.60 4.68
CA PRO A 21 4.26 16.85 3.97
C PRO A 21 2.90 17.34 3.42
N PRO A 22 2.76 18.66 3.12
CA PRO A 22 1.47 19.25 2.71
C PRO A 22 0.86 18.60 1.47
N GLU A 23 1.70 18.20 0.51
CA GLU A 23 1.25 17.53 -0.72
C GLU A 23 0.63 16.15 -0.49
N ALA A 24 0.86 15.53 0.67
CA ALA A 24 0.27 14.26 1.07
C ALA A 24 -1.00 14.42 1.94
N GLU A 25 -1.43 15.65 2.27
CA GLU A 25 -2.53 15.89 3.22
C GLU A 25 -3.83 15.22 2.78
N ASP A 26 -4.25 15.38 1.53
CA ASP A 26 -5.53 14.83 1.06
C ASP A 26 -5.58 13.31 1.15
N ALA A 27 -4.52 12.62 0.72
CA ALA A 27 -4.41 11.17 0.82
C ALA A 27 -4.36 10.71 2.28
N PHE A 28 -3.63 11.44 3.12
CA PHE A 28 -3.54 11.16 4.55
C PHE A 28 -4.89 11.30 5.25
N VAL A 29 -5.61 12.41 5.04
CA VAL A 29 -6.95 12.64 5.60
C VAL A 29 -7.95 11.59 5.12
N PHE A 30 -7.89 11.22 3.83
CA PHE A 30 -8.71 10.14 3.28
C PHE A 30 -8.43 8.82 4.02
N GLY A 31 -7.17 8.40 4.14
CA GLY A 31 -6.77 7.19 4.85
C GLY A 31 -7.18 7.18 6.33
N LEU A 32 -7.05 8.32 7.02
CA LEU A 32 -7.54 8.47 8.40
C LEU A 32 -9.07 8.29 8.51
N GLY A 33 -9.82 8.69 7.49
CA GLY A 33 -11.25 8.43 7.38
C GLY A 33 -11.57 6.94 7.25
N LEU A 34 -10.77 6.19 6.47
CA LEU A 34 -10.89 4.74 6.33
C LEU A 34 -10.57 4.02 7.65
N ALA A 35 -9.47 4.40 8.31
CA ALA A 35 -9.10 3.85 9.61
C ALA A 35 -10.22 4.01 10.65
N LYS A 36 -10.90 5.18 10.69
CA LYS A 36 -12.08 5.40 11.54
C LYS A 36 -13.24 4.44 11.21
N ARG A 37 -13.48 4.18 9.93
CA ARG A 37 -14.54 3.24 9.52
C ARG A 37 -14.21 1.83 9.97
N LEU A 38 -12.98 1.37 9.73
CA LEU A 38 -12.53 0.03 10.10
C LEU A 38 -12.62 -0.20 11.60
N GLU A 39 -12.22 0.76 12.45
CA GLU A 39 -12.34 0.61 13.90
C GLU A 39 -13.80 0.54 14.38
N ARG A 40 -14.73 1.24 13.73
CA ARG A 40 -16.17 1.08 14.02
C ARG A 40 -16.69 -0.31 13.68
N ASP A 41 -16.09 -0.94 12.68
CA ASP A 41 -16.41 -2.30 12.25
C ASP A 41 -15.57 -3.38 12.98
N GLY A 42 -14.85 -2.98 14.04
CA GLY A 42 -14.08 -3.88 14.90
C GLY A 42 -12.72 -4.32 14.33
N ILE A 43 -12.20 -3.64 13.29
CA ILE A 43 -10.88 -3.91 12.70
C ILE A 43 -9.92 -2.82 13.20
N PRO A 44 -8.92 -3.15 14.05
CA PRO A 44 -7.94 -2.17 14.53
C PRO A 44 -7.16 -1.55 13.36
N ALA A 45 -7.15 -0.22 13.25
CA ALA A 45 -6.61 0.46 12.09
C ALA A 45 -5.79 1.71 12.41
N GLY A 46 -5.59 2.04 13.69
CA GLY A 46 -4.90 3.24 14.10
C GLY A 46 -5.69 4.51 13.78
N ALA A 47 -6.99 4.53 14.09
CA ALA A 47 -7.83 5.69 13.83
C ALA A 47 -7.32 6.95 14.52
N PRO A 48 -7.48 8.14 13.90
CA PRO A 48 -7.02 9.39 14.49
C PRO A 48 -7.81 9.76 15.74
N VAL A 49 -7.10 10.30 16.73
CA VAL A 49 -7.69 10.97 17.89
C VAL A 49 -8.13 12.37 17.46
N ALA A 50 -9.41 12.66 17.61
CA ALA A 50 -9.92 13.99 17.28
C ALA A 50 -9.35 15.07 18.21
N THR A 51 -9.03 16.22 17.66
CA THR A 51 -8.73 17.41 18.45
C THR A 51 -9.98 17.87 19.23
N THR A 52 -9.81 18.78 20.19
CA THR A 52 -10.94 19.42 20.91
C THR A 52 -11.91 20.14 19.97
N ARG A 53 -11.49 20.43 18.72
CA ARG A 53 -12.33 21.02 17.67
C ARG A 53 -12.86 20.00 16.67
N GLY A 54 -12.74 18.71 16.97
CA GLY A 54 -13.23 17.59 16.12
C GLY A 54 -12.42 17.30 14.87
N ARG A 55 -11.25 17.93 14.65
CA ARG A 55 -10.40 17.67 13.48
C ARG A 55 -9.52 16.44 13.68
N SER A 56 -9.23 15.72 12.60
CA SER A 56 -8.32 14.56 12.59
C SER A 56 -6.85 14.94 12.43
N VAL A 57 -6.58 16.12 11.89
CA VAL A 57 -5.23 16.63 11.60
C VAL A 57 -5.07 18.06 12.09
N VAL A 58 -3.83 18.47 12.32
CA VAL A 58 -3.44 19.84 12.67
C VAL A 58 -2.21 20.26 11.87
N PRO A 59 -2.07 21.57 11.54
CA PRO A 59 -0.82 22.10 10.99
C PRO A 59 0.32 21.95 12.00
N PHE A 60 1.51 21.60 11.54
CA PHE A 60 2.71 21.44 12.35
C PHE A 60 3.97 21.79 11.54
N GLY A 61 4.58 22.93 11.79
CA GLY A 61 5.85 23.33 11.13
C GLY A 61 5.80 23.34 9.60
N GLY A 62 4.69 23.79 9.00
CA GLY A 62 4.48 23.75 7.55
C GLY A 62 4.07 22.37 7.01
N GLN A 63 3.88 21.40 7.86
CA GLN A 63 3.45 20.02 7.58
C GLN A 63 2.09 19.75 8.21
N VAL A 64 1.59 18.54 8.06
CA VAL A 64 0.31 18.08 8.61
C VAL A 64 0.54 16.94 9.59
N MET A 65 0.00 17.05 10.80
CA MET A 65 0.18 16.11 11.90
C MET A 65 -1.14 15.48 12.33
N ALA A 66 -1.13 14.19 12.66
CA ALA A 66 -2.20 13.49 13.35
C ALA A 66 -1.68 12.74 14.58
N LEU A 67 -2.53 12.64 15.60
CA LEU A 67 -2.36 11.70 16.71
C LEU A 67 -3.24 10.47 16.43
N LEU A 68 -2.65 9.28 16.41
CA LEU A 68 -3.33 8.04 16.05
C LEU A 68 -3.41 7.12 17.26
N ARG A 69 -4.45 6.31 17.32
CA ARG A 69 -4.55 5.24 18.31
C ARG A 69 -3.46 4.21 18.07
N TRP A 70 -2.89 3.71 19.15
CA TRP A 70 -1.98 2.60 19.09
C TRP A 70 -2.73 1.31 18.75
N VAL A 71 -2.22 0.53 17.81
CA VAL A 71 -2.72 -0.81 17.51
C VAL A 71 -1.78 -1.84 18.12
N GLU A 72 -2.30 -2.65 19.02
CA GLU A 72 -1.54 -3.69 19.71
C GLU A 72 -1.18 -4.84 18.75
N GLY A 73 -0.15 -5.58 19.13
CA GLY A 73 0.32 -6.73 18.40
C GLY A 73 1.68 -6.52 17.73
N ARG A 74 2.25 -7.63 17.28
CA ARG A 74 3.49 -7.63 16.49
C ARG A 74 3.20 -7.41 15.01
N GLY A 75 4.15 -6.82 14.29
CA GLY A 75 4.13 -6.84 12.83
C GLY A 75 4.26 -8.26 12.31
N LEU A 76 3.60 -8.56 11.21
CA LEU A 76 3.78 -9.83 10.51
C LEU A 76 4.99 -9.72 9.57
N THR A 77 5.61 -10.86 9.28
CA THR A 77 6.70 -10.97 8.29
C THR A 77 6.22 -11.62 7.00
N GLY A 78 5.15 -12.40 7.06
CA GLY A 78 4.63 -13.20 5.96
C GLY A 78 5.54 -14.38 5.59
N GLU A 79 6.42 -14.84 6.49
CA GLU A 79 7.33 -15.95 6.24
C GLU A 79 6.66 -17.32 6.36
N SER A 80 5.54 -17.41 7.06
CA SER A 80 4.78 -18.64 7.20
C SER A 80 3.46 -18.63 6.44
N HIS A 81 2.98 -19.80 6.01
CA HIS A 81 1.66 -19.94 5.40
C HIS A 81 0.54 -19.43 6.33
N THR A 82 0.69 -19.60 7.64
CA THR A 82 -0.26 -19.09 8.63
C THR A 82 -0.30 -17.57 8.60
N GLU A 83 0.84 -16.88 8.60
CA GLU A 83 0.87 -15.41 8.52
C GLU A 83 0.32 -14.91 7.18
N LEU A 84 0.66 -15.58 6.06
CA LEU A 84 0.10 -15.24 4.75
C LEU A 84 -1.42 -15.37 4.73
N GLY A 85 -1.97 -16.44 5.33
CA GLY A 85 -3.41 -16.61 5.48
C GLY A 85 -4.04 -15.50 6.32
N VAL A 86 -3.42 -15.14 7.46
CA VAL A 86 -3.90 -14.04 8.31
C VAL A 86 -3.88 -12.70 7.56
N MET A 87 -2.82 -12.42 6.78
CA MET A 87 -2.72 -11.20 5.98
C MET A 87 -3.81 -11.14 4.92
N GLY A 88 -4.00 -12.24 4.15
CA GLY A 88 -5.04 -12.33 3.12
C GLY A 88 -6.44 -12.13 3.69
N SER A 89 -6.77 -12.84 4.76
CA SER A 89 -8.06 -12.71 5.45
C SER A 89 -8.28 -11.31 6.03
N THR A 90 -7.27 -10.72 6.68
CA THR A 90 -7.38 -9.37 7.25
C THR A 90 -7.60 -8.32 6.17
N LEU A 91 -6.87 -8.39 5.05
CA LEU A 91 -7.05 -7.49 3.91
C LEU A 91 -8.46 -7.62 3.30
N ALA A 92 -8.94 -8.86 3.12
CA ALA A 92 -10.29 -9.10 2.59
C ALA A 92 -11.38 -8.53 3.51
N ARG A 93 -11.25 -8.74 4.82
CA ARG A 93 -12.18 -8.17 5.81
C ARG A 93 -12.18 -6.65 5.78
N ALA A 94 -10.99 -6.01 5.68
CA ALA A 94 -10.88 -4.56 5.54
C ALA A 94 -11.58 -4.07 4.26
N HIS A 95 -11.33 -4.68 3.11
CA HIS A 95 -11.97 -4.32 1.85
C HIS A 95 -13.50 -4.49 1.90
N ARG A 96 -14.00 -5.55 2.53
CA ARG A 96 -15.45 -5.75 2.70
C ARG A 96 -16.08 -4.68 3.60
N ALA A 97 -15.46 -4.39 4.75
CA ALA A 97 -15.92 -3.35 5.68
C ALA A 97 -15.94 -1.96 5.03
N LEU A 98 -14.96 -1.67 4.17
CA LEU A 98 -14.90 -0.41 3.44
C LEU A 98 -15.88 -0.34 2.25
N GLY A 99 -16.44 -1.47 1.82
CA GLY A 99 -17.41 -1.53 0.72
C GLY A 99 -16.80 -1.30 -0.65
N THR A 100 -17.65 -1.41 -1.68
CA THR A 100 -17.30 -1.11 -3.07
C THR A 100 -17.57 0.35 -3.39
N GLN A 101 -16.83 0.89 -4.35
CA GLN A 101 -17.00 2.26 -4.85
C GLN A 101 -16.64 2.25 -6.33
N ASP A 102 -17.41 2.94 -7.18
CA ASP A 102 -17.00 3.11 -8.55
C ASP A 102 -15.71 3.94 -8.64
N GLY A 103 -14.88 3.71 -9.65
CA GLY A 103 -13.59 4.38 -9.83
C GLY A 103 -13.67 5.91 -9.98
N LYS A 104 -14.87 6.51 -9.83
CA LYS A 104 -15.14 7.95 -9.86
C LYS A 104 -15.37 8.55 -8.47
N GLY A 105 -15.04 7.81 -7.41
CA GLY A 105 -15.24 8.24 -6.03
C GLY A 105 -14.43 9.48 -5.62
N THR A 106 -14.74 10.00 -4.44
CA THR A 106 -14.15 11.23 -3.87
C THR A 106 -12.74 11.07 -3.30
N GLY A 107 -12.16 9.88 -3.37
CA GLY A 107 -10.81 9.59 -2.87
C GLY A 107 -9.73 9.71 -3.94
N PRO A 108 -8.45 9.71 -3.55
CA PRO A 108 -7.34 9.64 -4.49
C PRO A 108 -7.46 8.39 -5.37
N THR A 109 -7.58 8.57 -6.67
CA THR A 109 -7.70 7.49 -7.66
C THR A 109 -6.52 7.58 -8.61
N ARG A 110 -5.59 6.61 -8.57
CA ARG A 110 -4.39 6.68 -9.38
C ARG A 110 -3.98 5.30 -9.89
N LEU A 111 -4.31 5.03 -11.14
CA LEU A 111 -3.58 4.07 -11.98
C LEU A 111 -2.78 4.87 -13.01
N TYR A 112 -1.78 5.59 -12.52
CA TYR A 112 -0.91 6.45 -13.33
C TYR A 112 0.53 6.27 -12.84
N LEU A 113 1.45 6.10 -13.76
CA LEU A 113 2.87 6.09 -13.48
C LEU A 113 3.48 7.41 -13.95
N PRO A 114 4.32 8.07 -13.12
CA PRO A 114 5.01 9.27 -13.55
C PRO A 114 5.92 8.97 -14.75
N SER A 115 5.92 9.84 -15.73
CA SER A 115 6.82 9.76 -16.90
C SER A 115 8.14 10.51 -16.69
N GLU A 116 8.26 11.19 -15.57
CA GLU A 116 9.45 11.95 -15.19
C GLU A 116 10.56 11.03 -14.74
N HIS A 117 11.81 11.44 -14.99
CA HIS A 117 13.01 10.72 -14.53
C HIS A 117 13.21 9.30 -15.10
N LEU A 118 12.48 8.90 -16.15
CA LEU A 118 12.63 7.58 -16.77
C LEU A 118 13.95 7.44 -17.54
N ASP A 119 14.63 8.52 -17.81
CA ASP A 119 15.94 8.51 -18.48
C ASP A 119 17.12 8.23 -17.52
N VAL A 120 16.86 8.04 -16.22
CA VAL A 120 17.86 7.60 -15.23
C VAL A 120 18.47 6.25 -15.61
N ARG A 121 17.68 5.38 -16.26
CA ARG A 121 18.16 4.11 -16.82
C ARG A 121 17.46 3.81 -18.14
N PRO A 122 18.16 3.34 -19.17
CA PRO A 122 17.58 3.10 -20.51
C PRO A 122 16.40 2.14 -20.55
N TRP A 123 16.36 1.14 -19.66
CA TRP A 123 15.31 0.12 -19.60
C TRP A 123 13.96 0.62 -19.03
N LEU A 124 13.95 1.73 -18.29
CA LEU A 124 12.74 2.20 -17.58
C LEU A 124 11.60 2.57 -18.53
N ARG A 125 11.88 3.40 -19.52
CA ARG A 125 10.84 3.91 -20.43
C ARG A 125 10.18 2.79 -21.24
N PRO A 126 10.90 1.86 -21.88
CA PRO A 126 10.29 0.72 -22.56
C PRO A 126 9.43 -0.14 -21.65
N VAL A 127 9.94 -0.49 -20.46
CA VAL A 127 9.22 -1.33 -19.49
C VAL A 127 7.92 -0.65 -19.04
N ILE A 128 7.98 0.62 -18.64
CA ILE A 128 6.78 1.35 -18.18
C ILE A 128 5.74 1.46 -19.30
N THR A 129 6.19 1.73 -20.54
CA THR A 129 5.29 1.78 -21.70
C THR A 129 4.58 0.44 -21.92
N ASN A 130 5.31 -0.68 -21.86
CA ASN A 130 4.76 -2.02 -22.02
C ASN A 130 3.79 -2.38 -20.90
N VAL A 131 4.11 -2.04 -19.64
CA VAL A 131 3.23 -2.26 -18.49
C VAL A 131 1.93 -1.48 -18.64
N MET A 132 2.00 -0.20 -19.02
CA MET A 132 0.81 0.61 -19.24
C MET A 132 -0.05 0.07 -20.39
N ALA A 133 0.56 -0.37 -21.50
CA ALA A 133 -0.18 -0.99 -22.59
C ALA A 133 -0.90 -2.29 -22.17
N ARG A 134 -0.25 -3.14 -21.32
CA ARG A 134 -0.90 -4.33 -20.75
C ARG A 134 -2.06 -3.96 -19.80
N LEU A 135 -1.89 -2.91 -19.03
CA LEU A 135 -2.93 -2.42 -18.13
C LEU A 135 -4.12 -1.84 -18.92
N ASP A 136 -3.86 -1.12 -20.00
CA ASP A 136 -4.91 -0.59 -20.89
C ASP A 136 -5.69 -1.70 -21.60
N ALA A 137 -5.04 -2.84 -21.87
CA ALA A 137 -5.70 -4.02 -22.44
C ALA A 137 -6.58 -4.77 -21.42
N LEU A 138 -6.39 -4.52 -20.12
CA LEU A 138 -7.25 -5.03 -19.06
C LEU A 138 -8.48 -4.13 -18.93
N ASP A 139 -9.68 -4.72 -19.07
CA ASP A 139 -10.92 -3.95 -18.80
C ASP A 139 -11.02 -3.61 -17.31
N LEU A 140 -10.38 -2.51 -16.92
CA LEU A 140 -10.37 -2.01 -15.53
C LEU A 140 -11.77 -1.73 -14.99
N ARG A 141 -12.76 -1.46 -15.87
CA ARG A 141 -14.16 -1.18 -15.48
C ARG A 141 -14.89 -2.41 -15.00
N SER A 142 -14.43 -3.59 -15.44
CA SER A 142 -14.99 -4.88 -15.01
C SER A 142 -14.43 -5.37 -13.68
N LEU A 143 -13.45 -4.67 -13.10
CA LEU A 143 -12.86 -5.02 -11.81
C LEU A 143 -13.67 -4.44 -10.64
N THR A 144 -13.56 -5.08 -9.49
CA THR A 144 -14.15 -4.59 -8.24
C THR A 144 -13.30 -3.48 -7.66
N TRP A 145 -13.81 -2.25 -7.75
CA TRP A 145 -13.20 -1.05 -7.18
C TRP A 145 -13.67 -0.79 -5.76
N GLY A 146 -12.81 -0.15 -4.98
CA GLY A 146 -13.14 0.32 -3.64
C GLY A 146 -11.97 0.99 -2.97
N PRO A 147 -12.17 1.45 -1.72
CA PRO A 147 -11.05 1.91 -0.92
C PRO A 147 -10.03 0.77 -0.73
N VAL A 148 -8.75 1.10 -0.96
CA VAL A 148 -7.60 0.22 -0.78
C VAL A 148 -6.61 0.84 0.19
N HIS A 149 -5.76 0.02 0.79
CA HIS A 149 -4.67 0.48 1.65
C HIS A 149 -3.59 1.24 0.85
N GLY A 150 -3.32 0.78 -0.37
CA GLY A 150 -2.37 1.36 -1.30
C GLY A 150 -0.92 0.89 -1.14
N ASP A 151 -0.53 0.46 0.06
CA ASP A 151 0.80 -0.10 0.32
C ASP A 151 0.79 -1.09 1.52
N PRO A 152 0.10 -2.23 1.40
CA PRO A 152 -0.06 -3.20 2.48
C PRO A 152 1.20 -4.07 2.66
N ALA A 153 2.32 -3.49 3.07
CA ALA A 153 3.51 -4.24 3.42
C ALA A 153 3.25 -5.17 4.63
N PRO A 154 3.98 -6.28 4.80
CA PRO A 154 3.72 -7.24 5.88
C PRO A 154 3.69 -6.63 7.28
N ASP A 155 4.55 -5.67 7.58
CA ASP A 155 4.69 -5.02 8.88
C ASP A 155 3.53 -4.09 9.25
N VAL A 156 2.69 -3.69 8.28
CA VAL A 156 1.47 -2.92 8.60
C VAL A 156 0.36 -3.80 9.21
N PHE A 157 0.45 -5.12 9.06
CA PHE A 157 -0.45 -6.06 9.72
C PHE A 157 0.00 -6.29 11.16
N ARG A 158 -0.87 -5.96 12.11
CA ARG A 158 -0.59 -6.03 13.55
C ARG A 158 -1.40 -7.16 14.18
N LEU A 159 -0.76 -8.31 14.44
CA LEU A 159 -1.39 -9.46 15.07
C LEU A 159 -1.19 -9.40 16.58
N ASP A 160 -2.27 -9.24 17.32
CA ASP A 160 -2.27 -9.40 18.76
C ASP A 160 -2.25 -10.90 19.11
N PRO A 161 -1.18 -11.41 19.73
CA PRO A 161 -1.06 -12.82 20.03
C PRO A 161 -1.98 -13.30 21.16
N VAL A 162 -2.58 -12.38 21.93
CA VAL A 162 -3.47 -12.69 23.04
C VAL A 162 -4.91 -12.87 22.55
N SER A 163 -5.40 -11.93 21.78
CA SER A 163 -6.76 -11.96 21.24
C SER A 163 -6.87 -12.69 19.90
N GLY A 164 -5.76 -12.88 19.18
CA GLY A 164 -5.76 -13.38 17.81
C GLY A 164 -6.29 -12.38 16.78
N VAL A 165 -6.62 -11.15 17.19
CA VAL A 165 -7.11 -10.12 16.28
C VAL A 165 -5.95 -9.53 15.48
N CYS A 166 -6.11 -9.46 14.18
CA CYS A 166 -5.18 -8.77 13.28
C CYS A 166 -5.80 -7.48 12.78
N GLY A 167 -5.08 -6.37 12.98
CA GLY A 167 -5.40 -5.04 12.44
C GLY A 167 -4.45 -4.64 11.32
N MET A 168 -4.71 -3.48 10.71
CA MET A 168 -3.86 -2.89 9.66
C MET A 168 -3.62 -1.41 9.96
N ILE A 169 -2.36 -0.99 10.01
CA ILE A 169 -1.94 0.40 10.26
C ILE A 169 -1.37 1.04 9.00
N ASP A 170 -1.09 2.34 9.07
CA ASP A 170 -0.44 3.12 8.01
C ASP A 170 -1.26 3.29 6.73
N TRP A 171 -2.44 3.87 6.86
CA TRP A 171 -3.37 4.18 5.78
C TRP A 171 -3.00 5.42 4.96
N SER A 172 -1.77 5.95 5.07
CA SER A 172 -1.36 7.19 4.37
C SER A 172 -1.22 7.03 2.84
N GLY A 173 -1.10 5.79 2.35
CA GLY A 173 -1.11 5.47 0.92
C GLY A 173 -2.49 5.18 0.33
N ALA A 174 -3.55 5.29 1.15
CA ALA A 174 -4.89 4.86 0.76
C ALA A 174 -5.46 5.63 -0.42
N GLY A 175 -6.25 4.93 -1.22
CA GLY A 175 -6.93 5.48 -2.39
C GLY A 175 -8.17 4.67 -2.77
N VAL A 176 -8.76 4.99 -3.92
CA VAL A 176 -9.81 4.20 -4.54
C VAL A 176 -9.24 3.56 -5.80
N LEU A 177 -9.04 2.25 -5.77
CA LEU A 177 -8.40 1.47 -6.85
C LEU A 177 -9.13 0.13 -7.00
N PRO A 178 -8.81 -0.66 -8.06
CA PRO A 178 -9.19 -2.06 -8.08
C PRO A 178 -8.64 -2.78 -6.85
N ARG A 179 -9.47 -3.51 -6.10
CA ARG A 179 -9.05 -4.19 -4.87
C ARG A 179 -7.88 -5.15 -5.05
N VAL A 180 -7.77 -5.75 -6.22
CA VAL A 180 -6.66 -6.64 -6.56
C VAL A 180 -5.30 -5.92 -6.55
N TYR A 181 -5.27 -4.58 -6.59
CA TYR A 181 -4.04 -3.79 -6.43
C TYR A 181 -3.33 -4.03 -5.09
N ASP A 182 -4.08 -4.06 -3.99
CA ASP A 182 -3.49 -4.36 -2.67
C ASP A 182 -3.00 -5.81 -2.58
N LEU A 183 -3.72 -6.75 -3.19
CA LEU A 183 -3.28 -8.13 -3.26
C LEU A 183 -1.98 -8.25 -4.06
N ALA A 184 -1.87 -7.54 -5.18
CA ALA A 184 -0.64 -7.46 -5.97
C ALA A 184 0.52 -6.84 -5.17
N ALA A 185 0.25 -5.82 -4.36
CA ALA A 185 1.27 -5.23 -3.49
C ALA A 185 1.80 -6.24 -2.46
N LEU A 186 0.93 -7.00 -1.79
CA LEU A 186 1.34 -8.06 -0.87
C LEU A 186 2.21 -9.12 -1.56
N VAL A 187 1.80 -9.57 -2.75
CA VAL A 187 2.57 -10.53 -3.54
C VAL A 187 3.94 -9.95 -3.93
N MET A 188 4.01 -8.67 -4.31
CA MET A 188 5.27 -8.01 -4.61
C MET A 188 6.25 -8.07 -3.42
N TYR A 189 5.78 -7.83 -2.20
CA TYR A 189 6.62 -7.86 -1.01
C TYR A 189 7.09 -9.26 -0.61
N ARG A 190 6.30 -10.30 -0.90
CA ARG A 190 6.58 -11.67 -0.43
C ARG A 190 7.08 -12.62 -1.51
N GLY A 191 6.99 -12.21 -2.77
CA GLY A 191 7.36 -13.03 -3.91
C GLY A 191 6.27 -14.03 -4.35
N PRO A 192 6.43 -14.61 -5.56
CA PRO A 192 5.40 -15.44 -6.18
C PRO A 192 5.08 -16.74 -5.43
N ASP A 193 6.05 -17.31 -4.70
CA ASP A 193 5.86 -18.55 -3.94
C ASP A 193 4.87 -18.41 -2.77
N SER A 194 4.65 -17.18 -2.30
CA SER A 194 3.73 -16.86 -1.22
C SER A 194 2.28 -16.62 -1.69
N MET A 195 2.03 -16.62 -3.00
CA MET A 195 0.74 -16.20 -3.56
C MET A 195 -0.43 -17.04 -3.09
N ARG A 196 -0.30 -18.37 -3.12
CA ARG A 196 -1.43 -19.27 -2.94
C ARG A 196 -2.11 -19.15 -1.56
N PRO A 197 -1.41 -19.30 -0.43
CA PRO A 197 -2.07 -19.20 0.89
C PRO A 197 -2.72 -17.84 1.13
N LEU A 198 -2.10 -16.77 0.64
CA LEU A 198 -2.58 -15.41 0.77
C LEU A 198 -3.83 -15.18 -0.08
N ILE A 199 -3.82 -15.61 -1.36
CA ILE A 199 -4.95 -15.47 -2.29
C ILE A 199 -6.13 -16.32 -1.83
N ASP A 200 -5.88 -17.58 -1.46
CA ASP A 200 -6.94 -18.50 -1.03
C ASP A 200 -7.67 -17.94 0.20
N ALA A 201 -6.93 -17.42 1.19
CA ALA A 201 -7.53 -16.80 2.36
C ALA A 201 -8.30 -15.50 2.01
N TYR A 202 -7.74 -14.68 1.14
CA TYR A 202 -8.38 -13.44 0.70
C TYR A 202 -9.70 -13.69 -0.05
N VAL A 203 -9.72 -14.66 -0.95
CA VAL A 203 -10.91 -15.02 -1.74
C VAL A 203 -11.95 -15.73 -0.87
N ALA A 204 -11.51 -16.61 0.06
CA ALA A 204 -12.41 -17.29 0.99
C ALA A 204 -13.25 -16.31 1.82
N ASP A 205 -12.70 -15.16 2.18
CA ASP A 205 -13.42 -14.08 2.87
C ASP A 205 -14.29 -13.21 1.94
N GLY A 206 -14.35 -13.51 0.64
CA GLY A 206 -15.35 -12.96 -0.30
C GLY A 206 -15.14 -11.50 -0.69
N ALA A 207 -13.91 -11.01 -0.69
CA ALA A 207 -13.62 -9.65 -1.16
C ALA A 207 -13.54 -9.56 -2.69
N LEU A 208 -13.06 -10.62 -3.35
CA LEU A 208 -13.00 -10.83 -4.80
C LEU A 208 -13.30 -12.29 -5.15
N THR A 209 -13.53 -12.58 -6.44
CA THR A 209 -13.61 -13.94 -6.97
C THR A 209 -12.23 -14.42 -7.43
N HIS A 210 -12.04 -15.75 -7.50
CA HIS A 210 -10.82 -16.33 -8.09
C HIS A 210 -10.62 -15.86 -9.53
N GLU A 211 -11.68 -15.83 -10.33
CA GLU A 211 -11.62 -15.39 -11.73
C GLU A 211 -11.11 -13.95 -11.88
N GLU A 212 -11.57 -13.04 -11.03
CA GLU A 212 -11.09 -11.65 -11.05
C GLU A 212 -9.62 -11.56 -10.65
N VAL A 213 -9.20 -12.32 -9.62
CA VAL A 213 -7.79 -12.36 -9.19
C VAL A 213 -6.91 -12.94 -10.30
N GLU A 214 -7.26 -14.07 -10.90
CA GLU A 214 -6.51 -14.70 -11.99
C GLU A 214 -6.34 -13.75 -13.18
N ARG A 215 -7.40 -13.04 -13.55
CA ARG A 215 -7.37 -12.11 -14.68
C ARG A 215 -6.51 -10.89 -14.43
N ALA A 216 -6.53 -10.32 -13.22
CA ALA A 216 -6.00 -8.97 -12.96
C ALA A 216 -4.72 -8.93 -12.12
N LEU A 217 -4.38 -10.00 -11.40
CA LEU A 217 -3.26 -9.99 -10.45
C LEU A 217 -1.92 -9.72 -11.14
N HIS A 218 -1.60 -10.44 -12.21
CA HIS A 218 -0.32 -10.28 -12.90
C HIS A 218 -0.15 -8.90 -13.55
N PRO A 219 -1.11 -8.36 -14.31
CA PRO A 219 -1.02 -6.99 -14.81
C PRO A 219 -0.83 -5.95 -13.72
N LEU A 220 -1.52 -6.09 -12.57
CA LEU A 220 -1.38 -5.15 -11.47
C LEU A 220 -0.10 -5.36 -10.65
N LEU A 221 0.44 -6.57 -10.61
CA LEU A 221 1.75 -6.85 -10.03
C LEU A 221 2.86 -6.20 -10.86
N ASP A 222 2.80 -6.31 -12.19
CA ASP A 222 3.71 -5.60 -13.09
C ASP A 222 3.59 -4.08 -12.93
N TYR A 223 2.36 -3.57 -12.78
CA TYR A 223 2.12 -2.16 -12.49
C TYR A 223 2.74 -1.72 -11.15
N ARG A 224 2.65 -2.53 -10.10
CA ARG A 224 3.29 -2.25 -8.81
C ARG A 224 4.81 -2.18 -8.93
N TRP A 225 5.43 -3.12 -9.63
CA TRP A 225 6.87 -3.11 -9.89
C TRP A 225 7.32 -1.93 -10.75
N ALA A 226 6.54 -1.55 -11.75
CA ALA A 226 6.79 -0.35 -12.55
C ALA A 226 6.67 0.94 -11.71
N GLY A 227 5.68 0.99 -10.79
CA GLY A 227 5.54 2.07 -9.83
C GLY A 227 6.74 2.19 -8.89
N GLN A 228 7.24 1.06 -8.38
CA GLN A 228 8.46 1.03 -7.59
C GLN A 228 9.68 1.52 -8.38
N ALA A 229 9.83 1.07 -9.63
CA ALA A 229 10.90 1.52 -10.51
C ALA A 229 10.86 3.04 -10.73
N ALA A 230 9.69 3.60 -11.07
CA ALA A 230 9.50 5.04 -11.25
C ALA A 230 9.77 5.84 -9.95
N TYR A 231 9.34 5.31 -8.80
CA TYR A 231 9.59 5.92 -7.50
C TYR A 231 11.09 6.03 -7.19
N PHE A 232 11.85 4.93 -7.31
CA PHE A 232 13.28 4.95 -7.04
C PHE A 232 14.06 5.73 -8.10
N ALA A 233 13.67 5.68 -9.37
CA ALA A 233 14.25 6.54 -10.42
C ALA A 233 14.10 8.03 -10.07
N GLY A 234 12.92 8.44 -9.61
CA GLY A 234 12.68 9.80 -9.15
C GLY A 234 13.52 10.19 -7.94
N ARG A 235 13.69 9.29 -6.96
CA ARG A 235 14.55 9.53 -5.80
C ARG A 235 16.04 9.68 -6.20
N ILE A 236 16.53 8.81 -7.07
CA ILE A 236 17.89 8.85 -7.59
C ILE A 236 18.12 10.17 -8.33
N ALA A 237 17.21 10.57 -9.23
CA ALA A 237 17.33 11.80 -10.00
C ALA A 237 17.41 13.07 -9.14
N ARG A 238 16.69 13.08 -8.01
CA ARG A 238 16.66 14.22 -7.07
C ARG A 238 17.70 14.12 -5.96
N GLY A 239 18.48 13.03 -5.88
CA GLY A 239 19.39 12.78 -4.75
C GLY A 239 18.66 12.65 -3.41
N ASP A 240 17.39 12.18 -3.40
CA ASP A 240 16.56 12.10 -2.21
C ASP A 240 16.98 10.94 -1.33
N LEU A 241 17.50 11.24 -0.14
CA LEU A 241 17.91 10.28 0.90
C LEU A 241 16.99 10.28 2.11
N THR A 242 15.81 10.88 2.03
CA THR A 242 14.87 10.95 3.14
C THR A 242 14.49 9.53 3.62
N GLY A 243 14.73 9.24 4.91
CA GLY A 243 14.34 7.98 5.56
C GLY A 243 15.13 6.74 5.13
N ILE A 244 16.33 6.92 4.54
CA ILE A 244 17.25 5.82 4.17
C ILE A 244 18.69 6.14 4.58
N ASP A 245 19.49 5.09 4.79
CA ASP A 245 20.87 5.20 5.28
C ASP A 245 21.89 5.60 4.19
N GLY A 246 21.48 5.66 2.92
CA GLY A 246 22.35 6.07 1.82
C GLY A 246 21.77 5.75 0.43
N PRO A 247 22.44 6.26 -0.64
CA PRO A 247 21.96 6.14 -2.01
C PRO A 247 21.83 4.69 -2.49
N GLN A 248 22.61 3.77 -1.92
CA GLN A 248 22.56 2.35 -2.26
C GLN A 248 21.18 1.71 -2.03
N VAL A 249 20.38 2.24 -1.11
CA VAL A 249 19.00 1.75 -0.85
C VAL A 249 18.09 2.05 -2.03
N ASN A 250 18.20 3.25 -2.63
CA ASN A 250 17.46 3.61 -3.82
C ASN A 250 17.88 2.75 -5.03
N GLU A 251 19.20 2.53 -5.20
CA GLU A 251 19.72 1.68 -6.28
C GLU A 251 19.28 0.22 -6.12
N ALA A 252 19.30 -0.33 -4.91
CA ALA A 252 18.81 -1.68 -4.64
C ALA A 252 17.31 -1.83 -4.96
N GLY A 253 16.50 -0.83 -4.59
CA GLY A 253 15.07 -0.84 -4.92
C GLY A 253 14.80 -0.77 -6.42
N LEU A 254 15.58 0.02 -7.16
CA LEU A 254 15.50 0.10 -8.62
C LEU A 254 15.94 -1.21 -9.28
N GLU A 255 17.04 -1.80 -8.79
CA GLU A 255 17.56 -3.07 -9.30
C GLU A 255 16.60 -4.24 -9.05
N ALA A 256 15.93 -4.30 -7.91
CA ALA A 256 14.90 -5.31 -7.63
C ALA A 256 13.77 -5.26 -8.68
N ALA A 257 13.34 -4.05 -9.06
CA ALA A 257 12.35 -3.89 -10.12
C ALA A 257 12.90 -4.34 -11.49
N ARG A 258 14.17 -4.03 -11.82
CA ARG A 258 14.81 -4.51 -13.05
C ARG A 258 14.83 -6.02 -13.12
N GLN A 259 15.22 -6.69 -12.03
CA GLN A 259 15.26 -8.16 -11.95
C GLN A 259 13.88 -8.80 -12.18
N TRP A 260 12.81 -8.18 -11.65
CA TRP A 260 11.45 -8.63 -11.91
C TRP A 260 11.12 -8.66 -13.41
N PHE A 261 11.45 -7.59 -14.15
CA PHE A 261 11.15 -7.48 -15.57
C PHE A 261 12.10 -8.32 -16.43
N ALA A 262 13.38 -8.40 -16.07
CA ALA A 262 14.37 -9.23 -16.77
C ALA A 262 13.99 -10.73 -16.73
N ALA A 263 13.50 -11.22 -15.58
CA ALA A 263 13.04 -12.60 -15.43
C ALA A 263 11.84 -12.95 -16.34
N ARG A 264 11.16 -11.94 -16.92
CA ARG A 264 10.01 -12.07 -17.83
C ARG A 264 10.33 -11.77 -19.29
N GLY A 265 11.59 -11.45 -19.59
CA GLY A 265 12.00 -11.08 -20.95
C GLY A 265 11.57 -9.67 -21.37
N ASP A 266 11.13 -8.84 -20.43
CA ASP A 266 10.70 -7.46 -20.69
C ASP A 266 11.88 -6.46 -20.60
N ASP A 267 13.05 -6.89 -20.11
CA ASP A 267 14.28 -6.08 -20.07
C ASP A 267 15.00 -6.21 -21.45
N HIS A 268 14.60 -5.37 -22.39
CA HIS A 268 15.32 -5.21 -23.65
C HIS A 268 16.58 -4.38 -23.39
N SER A 269 17.56 -4.97 -22.71
CA SER A 269 18.92 -4.47 -22.63
C SER A 269 19.59 -4.71 -23.98
N GLY A 270 19.33 -3.83 -24.94
CA GLY A 270 20.04 -3.73 -26.21
C GLY A 270 21.03 -2.57 -26.15
#